data_e878b4121537cd9e6f905519a6cb7753
#
_entry.id   e878b4121537cd9e6f905519a6cb7753
#
_cell.length_a   1.000
_cell.length_b   1.000
_cell.length_c   1.000
_cell.angle_alpha   90.00
_cell.angle_beta   90.00
_cell.angle_gamma   90.00
#
_symmetry.space_group_name_H-M   'P 1'
#
loop_
_entity.id
_entity.type
_entity.pdbx_description
1 polymer ?
#
loop_
_entity_poly.entity_id
_entity_poly.type
_entity_poly.pdbx_seq_one_letter_code
_entity_poly.pdbx_strand_id
1 'polypeptide(L)'
;MNTPLSPVSGRLASLDILRGFDLFLLVFFQPVFVALGQRLNFPWLNDILYQFDHESWIGFRFWDLVMPLFLFMTGASMPFSFSKFKNAPNKWHIYRKIIKRFVLLFIFGMIVQGNLLGLNPDSLYLYSNTLQAIATGYLIAAIILLHCSFRYQVLITLLLLLLYWIPMTFFGDFTPGGNFAEKVDRLVLGQFRD
;
A
#
# COMPACT_ATOMS: atom_id res chain seq x y z
N MET A 1 -18.93 42.73 6.95
CA MET A 1 -19.69 41.55 6.50
C MET A 1 -18.74 40.35 6.51
N ASN A 2 -18.76 39.57 7.60
CA ASN A 2 -17.98 38.34 7.70
C ASN A 2 -18.83 37.19 7.16
N THR A 3 -18.61 36.79 5.92
CA THR A 3 -19.15 35.54 5.38
C THR A 3 -18.51 34.40 6.16
N PRO A 4 -19.28 33.56 6.88
CA PRO A 4 -18.73 32.37 7.51
C PRO A 4 -18.22 31.45 6.41
N LEU A 5 -16.95 31.11 6.46
CA LEU A 5 -16.35 30.06 5.60
C LEU A 5 -17.20 28.81 5.79
N SER A 6 -17.87 28.38 4.73
CA SER A 6 -18.59 27.11 4.72
C SER A 6 -17.64 26.00 5.16
N PRO A 7 -18.05 25.04 6.02
CA PRO A 7 -17.21 23.94 6.40
C PRO A 7 -16.81 23.20 5.12
N VAL A 8 -15.53 23.19 4.82
CA VAL A 8 -14.94 22.45 3.69
C VAL A 8 -15.46 21.02 3.80
N SER A 9 -16.35 20.65 2.91
CA SER A 9 -16.85 19.27 2.84
C SER A 9 -15.64 18.38 2.65
N GLY A 10 -15.41 17.47 3.59
CA GLY A 10 -14.17 16.77 3.87
C GLY A 10 -13.60 15.86 2.76
N ARG A 11 -13.67 16.27 1.53
CA ARG A 11 -13.04 15.62 0.38
C ARG A 11 -11.89 16.49 -0.12
N LEU A 12 -10.67 15.97 -0.07
CA LEU A 12 -9.50 16.66 -0.60
C LEU A 12 -9.38 16.30 -2.09
N ALA A 13 -9.80 17.22 -2.96
CA ALA A 13 -9.71 17.03 -4.41
C ALA A 13 -8.28 16.70 -4.88
N SER A 14 -7.27 17.27 -4.22
CA SER A 14 -5.86 16.96 -4.50
C SER A 14 -5.50 15.49 -4.32
N LEU A 15 -6.01 14.83 -3.28
CA LEU A 15 -5.78 13.40 -3.06
C LEU A 15 -6.56 12.55 -4.09
N ASP A 16 -7.76 12.96 -4.48
CA ASP A 16 -8.53 12.25 -5.49
C ASP A 16 -7.88 12.38 -6.89
N ILE A 17 -7.34 13.55 -7.23
CA ILE A 17 -6.56 13.78 -8.46
C ILE A 17 -5.29 12.94 -8.46
N LEU A 18 -4.55 12.93 -7.36
CA LEU A 18 -3.31 12.17 -7.24
C LEU A 18 -3.56 10.65 -7.39
N ARG A 19 -4.65 10.14 -6.80
CA ARG A 19 -5.06 8.74 -6.99
C ARG A 19 -5.42 8.42 -8.43
N GLY A 20 -6.16 9.33 -9.08
CA GLY A 20 -6.51 9.17 -10.49
C GLY A 20 -5.29 9.15 -11.39
N PHE A 21 -4.30 10.02 -11.10
CA PHE A 21 -3.04 10.06 -11.81
C PHE A 21 -2.22 8.79 -11.62
N ASP A 22 -2.11 8.29 -10.38
CA ASP A 22 -1.37 7.07 -10.05
C ASP A 22 -2.01 5.84 -10.73
N LEU A 23 -3.35 5.73 -10.70
CA LEU A 23 -4.08 4.71 -11.44
C LEU A 23 -3.91 4.83 -12.96
N PHE A 24 -3.88 6.03 -13.50
CA PHE A 24 -3.62 6.27 -14.92
C PHE A 24 -2.21 5.78 -15.31
N LEU A 25 -1.21 6.07 -14.49
CA LEU A 25 0.15 5.57 -14.70
C LEU A 25 0.19 4.04 -14.71
N LEU A 26 -0.47 3.40 -13.72
CA LEU A 26 -0.44 1.96 -13.53
C LEU A 26 -1.20 1.19 -14.62
N VAL A 27 -2.42 1.64 -14.94
CA VAL A 27 -3.35 0.85 -15.76
C VAL A 27 -3.19 1.15 -17.24
N PHE A 28 -2.80 2.37 -17.57
CA PHE A 28 -2.76 2.83 -18.96
C PHE A 28 -1.35 3.18 -19.42
N PHE A 29 -0.68 4.09 -18.71
CA PHE A 29 0.55 4.68 -19.20
C PHE A 29 1.68 3.65 -19.32
N GLN A 30 2.00 2.94 -18.23
CA GLN A 30 3.09 1.96 -18.22
C GLN A 30 2.88 0.82 -19.23
N PRO A 31 1.73 0.11 -19.31
CA PRO A 31 1.57 -0.96 -20.28
C PRO A 31 1.68 -0.48 -21.73
N VAL A 32 1.13 0.70 -22.04
CA VAL A 32 1.21 1.29 -23.38
C VAL A 32 2.65 1.69 -23.72
N PHE A 33 3.36 2.35 -22.80
CA PHE A 33 4.75 2.77 -23.03
C PHE A 33 5.70 1.60 -23.18
N VAL A 34 5.54 0.55 -22.36
CA VAL A 34 6.33 -0.68 -22.49
C VAL A 34 6.08 -1.34 -23.84
N ALA A 35 4.83 -1.47 -24.27
CA ALA A 35 4.48 -2.04 -25.57
C ALA A 35 5.03 -1.20 -26.75
N LEU A 36 5.00 0.13 -26.65
CA LEU A 36 5.60 1.02 -27.64
C LEU A 36 7.13 0.89 -27.68
N GLY A 37 7.79 0.82 -26.54
CA GLY A 37 9.25 0.69 -26.47
C GLY A 37 9.74 -0.60 -27.11
N GLN A 38 9.05 -1.70 -26.87
CA GLN A 38 9.33 -2.99 -27.52
C GLN A 38 9.21 -2.96 -29.04
N ARG A 39 8.32 -2.08 -29.56
CA ARG A 39 8.07 -1.94 -31.00
C ARG A 39 9.04 -0.94 -31.68
N LEU A 40 9.32 0.18 -31.03
CA LEU A 40 10.03 1.29 -31.64
C LEU A 40 11.55 1.19 -31.49
N ASN A 41 12.03 0.50 -30.47
CA ASN A 41 13.44 0.23 -30.18
C ASN A 41 14.39 1.44 -30.28
N PHE A 42 13.93 2.63 -29.80
CA PHE A 42 14.76 3.83 -29.75
C PHE A 42 15.59 3.85 -28.46
N PRO A 43 16.93 4.11 -28.50
CA PRO A 43 17.79 4.11 -27.30
C PRO A 43 17.27 5.06 -26.20
N TRP A 44 16.91 6.29 -26.54
CA TRP A 44 16.40 7.28 -25.57
C TRP A 44 15.08 6.84 -24.91
N LEU A 45 14.25 6.05 -25.62
CA LEU A 45 13.01 5.53 -25.08
C LEU A 45 13.28 4.43 -24.05
N ASN A 46 14.31 3.63 -24.25
CA ASN A 46 14.72 2.58 -23.30
C ASN A 46 15.19 3.19 -21.97
N ASP A 47 15.87 4.34 -21.99
CA ASP A 47 16.29 5.06 -20.77
C ASP A 47 15.06 5.55 -19.96
N ILE A 48 14.02 6.00 -20.65
CA ILE A 48 12.76 6.38 -20.00
C ILE A 48 12.04 5.14 -19.46
N LEU A 49 11.93 4.08 -20.28
CA LEU A 49 11.25 2.84 -19.90
C LEU A 49 11.93 2.16 -18.71
N TYR A 50 13.24 2.30 -18.58
CA TYR A 50 13.98 1.83 -17.42
C TYR A 50 13.41 2.38 -16.09
N GLN A 51 12.89 3.61 -16.08
CA GLN A 51 12.26 4.21 -14.90
C GLN A 51 10.85 3.68 -14.62
N PHE A 52 10.21 3.01 -15.59
CA PHE A 52 8.88 2.41 -15.46
C PHE A 52 8.89 0.90 -15.19
N ASP A 53 10.05 0.37 -14.83
CA ASP A 53 10.23 -0.98 -14.35
C ASP A 53 10.65 -0.96 -12.88
N HIS A 54 10.53 -2.08 -12.18
CA HIS A 54 11.01 -2.20 -10.80
C HIS A 54 12.50 -2.42 -10.72
N GLU A 55 13.15 -1.82 -9.70
CA GLU A 55 14.53 -2.18 -9.40
C GLU A 55 14.59 -3.59 -8.82
N SER A 56 15.62 -4.33 -9.22
CA SER A 56 15.73 -5.76 -8.86
C SER A 56 15.94 -5.97 -7.35
N TRP A 57 16.80 -5.17 -6.72
CA TRP A 57 17.03 -5.24 -5.27
C TRP A 57 17.68 -3.98 -4.70
N ILE A 58 18.81 -3.53 -5.23
CA ILE A 58 19.54 -2.37 -4.74
C ILE A 58 19.39 -1.24 -5.75
N GLY A 59 18.77 -0.15 -5.33
CA GLY A 59 18.56 1.00 -6.18
C GLY A 59 17.17 1.61 -5.94
N PHE A 60 16.78 2.46 -6.88
CA PHE A 60 15.50 3.15 -6.85
C PHE A 60 15.13 3.57 -8.27
N ARG A 61 13.92 3.27 -8.69
CA ARG A 61 13.33 3.75 -9.94
C ARG A 61 12.02 4.49 -9.66
N PHE A 62 11.61 5.31 -10.59
CA PHE A 62 10.35 6.07 -10.45
C PHE A 62 9.15 5.15 -10.16
N TRP A 63 9.12 3.98 -10.79
CA TRP A 63 8.03 3.02 -10.63
C TRP A 63 7.90 2.45 -9.22
N ASP A 64 8.98 2.40 -8.48
CA ASP A 64 8.99 1.92 -7.08
C ASP A 64 8.22 2.85 -6.13
N LEU A 65 7.92 4.10 -6.55
CA LEU A 65 7.08 5.04 -5.78
C LEU A 65 5.59 4.73 -5.83
N VAL A 66 5.10 4.02 -6.83
CA VAL A 66 3.66 3.79 -7.06
C VAL A 66 3.00 3.15 -5.84
N MET A 67 3.54 2.07 -5.32
CA MET A 67 3.00 1.40 -4.13
C MET A 67 3.05 2.28 -2.86
N PRO A 68 4.18 2.89 -2.48
CA PRO A 68 4.23 3.81 -1.34
C PRO A 68 3.28 4.99 -1.48
N LEU A 69 3.07 5.51 -2.69
CA LEU A 69 2.16 6.62 -2.96
C LEU A 69 0.70 6.21 -2.70
N PHE A 70 0.28 5.02 -3.12
CA PHE A 70 -1.05 4.48 -2.78
C PHE A 70 -1.24 4.33 -1.26
N LEU A 71 -0.25 3.81 -0.55
CA LEU A 71 -0.29 3.69 0.91
C LEU A 71 -0.37 5.06 1.58
N PHE A 72 0.45 6.01 1.14
CA PHE A 72 0.43 7.39 1.62
C PHE A 72 -0.94 8.05 1.41
N MET A 73 -1.49 8.02 0.20
CA MET A 73 -2.80 8.59 -0.11
C MET A 73 -3.92 7.95 0.71
N THR A 74 -3.85 6.64 0.90
CA THR A 74 -4.80 5.91 1.73
C THR A 74 -4.72 6.41 3.17
N GLY A 75 -3.53 6.46 3.77
CA GLY A 75 -3.31 6.95 5.13
C GLY A 75 -3.72 8.40 5.31
N ALA A 76 -3.30 9.30 4.41
CA ALA A 76 -3.61 10.73 4.47
C ALA A 76 -5.11 11.03 4.38
N SER A 77 -5.91 10.22 3.70
CA SER A 77 -7.36 10.40 3.59
C SER A 77 -8.15 9.89 4.81
N MET A 78 -7.57 9.00 5.62
CA MET A 78 -8.28 8.35 6.73
C MET A 78 -8.72 9.33 7.84
N PRO A 79 -7.90 10.28 8.31
CA PRO A 79 -8.32 11.23 9.35
C PRO A 79 -9.57 12.02 8.95
N PHE A 80 -9.68 12.43 7.69
CA PHE A 80 -10.86 13.14 7.16
C PHE A 80 -12.10 12.26 7.11
N SER A 81 -11.91 11.01 6.75
CA SER A 81 -13.00 10.03 6.71
C SER A 81 -13.49 9.64 8.10
N PHE A 82 -12.59 9.54 9.08
CA PHE A 82 -12.89 9.03 10.42
C PHE A 82 -13.19 10.11 11.46
N SER A 83 -12.91 11.38 11.16
CA SER A 83 -13.19 12.50 12.08
C SER A 83 -14.65 12.51 12.57
N LYS A 84 -15.57 12.18 11.69
CA LYS A 84 -17.03 12.12 11.98
C LYS A 84 -17.40 11.06 13.04
N PHE A 85 -16.55 10.04 13.20
CA PHE A 85 -16.86 8.87 14.03
C PHE A 85 -16.04 8.81 15.31
N LYS A 86 -15.09 9.73 15.51
CA LYS A 86 -14.22 9.74 16.69
C LYS A 86 -15.02 9.82 18.00
N ASN A 87 -16.12 10.62 18.00
CA ASN A 87 -16.99 10.83 19.15
C ASN A 87 -18.35 10.12 19.02
N ALA A 88 -18.52 9.23 18.04
CA ALA A 88 -19.77 8.51 17.86
C ALA A 88 -19.99 7.50 19.01
N PRO A 89 -21.18 7.46 19.62
CA PRO A 89 -21.49 6.53 20.71
C PRO A 89 -21.46 5.07 20.25
N ASN A 90 -21.82 4.82 19.00
CA ASN A 90 -21.78 3.51 18.40
C ASN A 90 -20.82 3.49 17.20
N LYS A 91 -19.70 2.78 17.36
CA LYS A 91 -18.67 2.62 16.34
C LYS A 91 -18.86 1.37 15.46
N TRP A 92 -19.90 0.56 15.72
CA TRP A 92 -20.13 -0.70 15.00
C TRP A 92 -20.19 -0.54 13.48
N HIS A 93 -20.89 0.52 13.03
CA HIS A 93 -21.03 0.80 11.59
C HIS A 93 -19.68 1.09 10.92
N ILE A 94 -18.76 1.77 11.59
CA ILE A 94 -17.44 2.06 11.03
C ILE A 94 -16.56 0.81 11.02
N TYR A 95 -16.59 -0.02 12.08
CA TYR A 95 -15.86 -1.29 12.08
C TYR A 95 -16.31 -2.21 10.95
N ARG A 96 -17.63 -2.32 10.74
CA ARG A 96 -18.17 -3.08 9.62
C ARG A 96 -17.66 -2.59 8.26
N LYS A 97 -17.54 -1.25 8.07
CA LYS A 97 -16.96 -0.68 6.84
C LYS A 97 -15.47 -0.98 6.70
N ILE A 98 -14.72 -0.88 7.79
CA ILE A 98 -13.28 -1.16 7.81
C ILE A 98 -13.04 -2.62 7.45
N ILE A 99 -13.71 -3.54 8.13
CA ILE A 99 -13.58 -4.98 7.89
C ILE A 99 -14.01 -5.34 6.46
N LYS A 100 -15.15 -4.82 5.99
CA LYS A 100 -15.60 -5.05 4.61
C LYS A 100 -14.56 -4.60 3.60
N ARG A 101 -13.96 -3.41 3.79
CA ARG A 101 -12.92 -2.91 2.89
C ARG A 101 -11.66 -3.76 2.95
N PHE A 102 -11.22 -4.14 4.15
CA PHE A 102 -10.07 -5.03 4.34
C PHE A 102 -10.28 -6.36 3.60
N VAL A 103 -11.41 -7.05 3.84
CA VAL A 103 -11.72 -8.35 3.23
C VAL A 103 -11.80 -8.24 1.71
N LEU A 104 -12.48 -7.22 1.19
CA LEU A 104 -12.59 -7.05 -0.27
C LEU A 104 -11.23 -6.79 -0.92
N LEU A 105 -10.41 -5.90 -0.37
CA LEU A 105 -9.07 -5.62 -0.91
C LEU A 105 -8.16 -6.84 -0.81
N PHE A 106 -8.25 -7.59 0.30
CA PHE A 106 -7.44 -8.79 0.49
C PHE A 106 -7.82 -9.87 -0.51
N ILE A 107 -9.13 -10.14 -0.70
CA ILE A 107 -9.63 -11.11 -1.68
C ILE A 107 -9.25 -10.69 -3.10
N PHE A 108 -9.42 -9.42 -3.47
CA PHE A 108 -8.99 -8.95 -4.79
C PHE A 108 -7.48 -9.12 -5.00
N GLY A 109 -6.67 -8.86 -3.97
CA GLY A 109 -5.24 -9.14 -4.01
C GLY A 109 -4.96 -10.63 -4.27
N MET A 110 -5.64 -11.52 -3.58
CA MET A 110 -5.54 -12.96 -3.80
C MET A 110 -5.95 -13.39 -5.21
N ILE A 111 -6.94 -12.74 -5.81
CA ILE A 111 -7.38 -13.03 -7.19
C ILE A 111 -6.33 -12.57 -8.19
N VAL A 112 -5.74 -11.37 -8.01
CA VAL A 112 -4.86 -10.74 -8.99
C VAL A 112 -3.48 -11.42 -9.06
N GLN A 113 -2.86 -11.70 -7.92
CA GLN A 113 -1.50 -12.29 -7.86
C GLN A 113 -1.39 -13.51 -6.93
N GLY A 114 -2.32 -13.68 -5.99
CA GLY A 114 -2.32 -14.80 -5.06
C GLY A 114 -2.80 -16.12 -5.65
N ASN A 115 -3.09 -16.17 -6.94
CA ASN A 115 -3.54 -17.35 -7.69
C ASN A 115 -4.77 -18.05 -7.08
N LEU A 116 -5.65 -17.29 -6.42
CA LEU A 116 -6.86 -17.84 -5.77
C LEU A 116 -7.78 -18.59 -6.75
N LEU A 117 -7.90 -18.08 -7.98
CA LEU A 117 -8.76 -18.69 -9.01
C LEU A 117 -8.15 -19.96 -9.63
N GLY A 118 -6.86 -20.20 -9.42
CA GLY A 118 -6.20 -21.43 -9.87
C GLY A 118 -6.61 -22.67 -9.07
N LEU A 119 -7.22 -22.49 -7.88
CA LEU A 119 -7.71 -23.54 -6.98
C LEU A 119 -6.65 -24.61 -6.65
N ASN A 120 -5.38 -24.30 -6.83
CA ASN A 120 -4.27 -25.18 -6.52
C ASN A 120 -3.58 -24.71 -5.22
N PRO A 121 -3.66 -25.47 -4.11
CA PRO A 121 -3.05 -25.08 -2.84
C PRO A 121 -1.53 -24.87 -2.91
N ASP A 122 -0.83 -25.59 -3.80
CA ASP A 122 0.62 -25.54 -3.91
C ASP A 122 1.14 -24.27 -4.63
N SER A 123 0.25 -23.57 -5.32
CA SER A 123 0.55 -22.32 -6.03
C SER A 123 -0.22 -21.12 -5.47
N LEU A 124 -0.77 -21.25 -4.27
CA LEU A 124 -1.48 -20.16 -3.60
C LEU A 124 -0.49 -19.29 -2.82
N TYR A 125 -0.44 -18.00 -3.15
CA TYR A 125 0.42 -17.03 -2.49
C TYR A 125 -0.38 -16.08 -1.61
N LEU A 126 0.02 -16.01 -0.34
CA LEU A 126 -0.48 -15.01 0.60
C LEU A 126 0.49 -13.83 0.62
N TYR A 127 -0.06 -12.63 0.61
CA TYR A 127 0.74 -11.41 0.73
C TYR A 127 1.64 -11.09 -0.49
N SER A 128 1.23 -11.50 -1.67
CA SER A 128 2.01 -11.34 -2.90
C SER A 128 1.86 -9.99 -3.59
N ASN A 129 0.97 -9.09 -3.11
CA ASN A 129 0.74 -7.83 -3.83
C ASN A 129 0.38 -6.62 -2.97
N THR A 130 0.43 -5.46 -3.65
CA THR A 130 0.12 -4.13 -3.11
C THR A 130 -1.28 -4.03 -2.49
N LEU A 131 -2.31 -4.69 -3.04
CA LEU A 131 -3.68 -4.62 -2.51
C LEU A 131 -3.79 -5.22 -1.11
N GLN A 132 -3.07 -6.31 -0.85
CA GLN A 132 -3.03 -6.95 0.47
C GLN A 132 -2.25 -6.09 1.48
N ALA A 133 -1.14 -5.47 1.04
CA ALA A 133 -0.39 -4.53 1.88
C ALA A 133 -1.25 -3.30 2.23
N ILE A 134 -1.97 -2.73 1.26
CA ILE A 134 -2.92 -1.62 1.50
C ILE A 134 -4.04 -2.06 2.44
N ALA A 135 -4.59 -3.26 2.27
CA ALA A 135 -5.66 -3.78 3.12
C ALA A 135 -5.23 -3.85 4.59
N THR A 136 -4.06 -4.45 4.85
CA THR A 136 -3.54 -4.62 6.20
C THR A 136 -3.08 -3.30 6.80
N GLY A 137 -2.37 -2.47 6.06
CA GLY A 137 -1.98 -1.13 6.51
C GLY A 137 -3.19 -0.26 6.83
N TYR A 138 -4.24 -0.31 6.00
CA TYR A 138 -5.50 0.37 6.26
C TYR A 138 -6.19 -0.11 7.53
N LEU A 139 -6.26 -1.43 7.78
CA LEU A 139 -6.87 -2.00 8.98
C LEU A 139 -6.14 -1.55 10.24
N ILE A 140 -4.82 -1.69 10.28
CA ILE A 140 -3.98 -1.30 11.42
C ILE A 140 -4.09 0.21 11.68
N ALA A 141 -3.92 1.04 10.64
CA ALA A 141 -4.02 2.48 10.75
C ALA A 141 -5.43 2.94 11.21
N ALA A 142 -6.50 2.27 10.74
CA ALA A 142 -7.86 2.56 11.18
C ALA A 142 -8.06 2.32 12.68
N ILE A 143 -7.55 1.20 13.20
CA ILE A 143 -7.62 0.89 14.63
C ILE A 143 -6.86 1.94 15.45
N ILE A 144 -5.64 2.28 15.04
CA ILE A 144 -4.81 3.31 15.70
C ILE A 144 -5.52 4.68 15.70
N LEU A 145 -6.06 5.11 14.56
CA LEU A 145 -6.77 6.39 14.43
C LEU A 145 -8.04 6.48 15.29
N LEU A 146 -8.77 5.37 15.44
CA LEU A 146 -10.01 5.34 16.21
C LEU A 146 -9.81 5.24 17.73
N HIS A 147 -8.68 4.71 18.18
CA HIS A 147 -8.44 4.41 19.59
C HIS A 147 -7.32 5.22 20.22
N CYS A 148 -6.33 5.67 19.45
CA CYS A 148 -5.16 6.31 19.99
C CYS A 148 -5.21 7.83 19.83
N SER A 149 -4.75 8.58 20.84
CA SER A 149 -4.51 10.02 20.70
C SER A 149 -3.29 10.27 19.80
N PHE A 150 -3.16 11.49 19.30
CA PHE A 150 -2.09 11.86 18.36
C PHE A 150 -0.68 11.50 18.87
N ARG A 151 -0.41 11.71 20.15
CA ARG A 151 0.90 11.37 20.76
C ARG A 151 1.20 9.87 20.65
N TYR A 152 0.22 9.03 20.94
CA TYR A 152 0.37 7.57 20.80
C TYR A 152 0.46 7.13 19.35
N GLN A 153 -0.22 7.80 18.42
CA GLN A 153 -0.06 7.53 16.97
C GLN A 153 1.38 7.74 16.53
N VAL A 154 2.01 8.87 16.93
CA VAL A 154 3.43 9.14 16.64
C VAL A 154 4.33 8.09 17.29
N LEU A 155 4.10 7.77 18.56
CA LEU A 155 4.90 6.76 19.26
C LEU A 155 4.81 5.38 18.60
N ILE A 156 3.60 4.92 18.24
CA ILE A 156 3.40 3.64 17.55
C ILE A 156 4.09 3.64 16.19
N THR A 157 4.02 4.74 15.44
CA THR A 157 4.71 4.86 14.15
C THR A 157 6.22 4.72 14.33
N LEU A 158 6.81 5.42 15.30
CA LEU A 158 8.24 5.29 15.61
C LEU A 158 8.62 3.86 16.04
N LEU A 159 7.79 3.24 16.88
CA LEU A 159 8.01 1.86 17.31
C LEU A 159 7.96 0.87 16.13
N LEU A 160 7.01 1.03 15.21
CA LEU A 160 6.92 0.18 14.02
C LEU A 160 8.13 0.36 13.10
N LEU A 161 8.61 1.59 12.91
CA LEU A 161 9.82 1.85 12.14
C LEU A 161 11.05 1.21 12.79
N LEU A 162 11.21 1.34 14.11
CA LEU A 162 12.31 0.71 14.84
C LEU A 162 12.20 -0.82 14.84
N LEU A 163 10.99 -1.36 14.97
CA LEU A 163 10.73 -2.79 14.92
C LEU A 163 11.08 -3.40 13.56
N TYR A 164 10.97 -2.64 12.48
CA TYR A 164 11.44 -3.06 11.16
C TYR A 164 12.96 -2.88 11.01
N TRP A 165 13.46 -1.68 11.33
CA TRP A 165 14.84 -1.30 11.06
C TRP A 165 15.86 -2.08 11.89
N ILE A 166 15.62 -2.25 13.22
CA ILE A 166 16.54 -2.93 14.12
C ILE A 166 16.77 -4.40 13.71
N PRO A 167 15.72 -5.23 13.50
CA PRO A 167 15.94 -6.61 13.08
C PRO A 167 16.59 -6.74 11.70
N MET A 168 16.21 -5.88 10.75
CA MET A 168 16.85 -5.89 9.43
C MET A 168 18.34 -5.60 9.50
N THR A 169 18.76 -4.69 10.40
CA THR A 169 20.18 -4.29 10.52
C THR A 169 21.00 -5.29 11.32
N PHE A 170 20.43 -5.90 12.38
CA PHE A 170 21.21 -6.70 13.33
C PHE A 170 21.04 -8.21 13.17
N PHE A 171 19.98 -8.69 12.54
CA PHE A 171 19.67 -10.13 12.45
C PHE A 171 19.59 -10.68 11.03
N GLY A 172 19.93 -9.87 10.04
CA GLY A 172 19.98 -10.26 8.62
C GLY A 172 21.12 -9.57 7.89
N ASP A 173 21.35 -9.97 6.67
CA ASP A 173 22.10 -9.21 5.68
C ASP A 173 21.11 -8.52 4.73
N PHE A 174 21.58 -7.58 3.91
CA PHE A 174 20.74 -6.87 2.96
C PHE A 174 20.66 -7.58 1.59
N THR A 175 20.79 -8.91 1.58
CA THR A 175 20.60 -9.72 0.36
C THR A 175 19.16 -10.24 0.26
N PRO A 176 18.67 -10.57 -0.93
CA PRO A 176 17.32 -11.10 -1.12
C PRO A 176 16.99 -12.34 -0.28
N GLY A 177 17.96 -13.26 -0.12
CA GLY A 177 17.75 -14.51 0.61
C GLY A 177 18.22 -14.51 2.07
N GLY A 178 18.98 -13.51 2.52
CA GLY A 178 19.60 -13.47 3.86
C GLY A 178 19.01 -12.42 4.79
N ASN A 179 18.08 -11.58 4.30
CA ASN A 179 17.47 -10.54 5.09
C ASN A 179 16.54 -11.10 6.18
N PHE A 180 16.30 -10.29 7.22
CA PHE A 180 15.47 -10.71 8.35
C PHE A 180 13.98 -10.88 7.95
N ALA A 181 13.46 -10.06 7.03
CA ALA A 181 12.08 -10.14 6.57
C ALA A 181 11.80 -11.49 5.90
N GLU A 182 12.71 -11.97 5.03
CA GLU A 182 12.62 -13.29 4.39
C GLU A 182 12.57 -14.43 5.44
N LYS A 183 13.31 -14.32 6.57
CA LYS A 183 13.24 -15.31 7.65
C LYS A 183 11.88 -15.31 8.34
N VAL A 184 11.29 -14.13 8.53
CA VAL A 184 9.94 -13.98 9.09
C VAL A 184 8.90 -14.53 8.12
N ASP A 185 9.00 -14.22 6.84
CA ASP A 185 8.06 -14.70 5.82
C ASP A 185 8.08 -16.24 5.71
N ARG A 186 9.26 -16.84 5.77
CA ARG A 186 9.38 -18.31 5.84
C ARG A 186 8.69 -18.90 7.08
N LEU A 187 8.82 -18.23 8.22
CA LEU A 187 8.24 -18.71 9.46
C LEU A 187 6.70 -18.56 9.49
N VAL A 188 6.19 -17.43 8.97
CA VAL A 188 4.77 -17.06 9.08
C VAL A 188 3.95 -17.58 7.91
N LEU A 189 4.45 -17.43 6.69
CA LEU A 189 3.74 -17.80 5.47
C LEU A 189 4.08 -19.22 4.98
N GLY A 190 5.26 -19.72 5.32
CA GLY A 190 5.71 -21.06 4.94
C GLY A 190 5.68 -21.27 3.43
N GLN A 191 4.88 -22.23 2.98
CA GLN A 191 4.69 -22.56 1.55
C GLN A 191 3.83 -21.52 0.79
N PHE A 192 3.09 -20.66 1.49
CA PHE A 192 2.20 -19.66 0.88
C PHE A 192 2.89 -18.32 0.59
N ARG A 193 4.19 -18.25 0.72
CA ARG A 193 4.98 -17.08 0.33
C ARG A 193 5.21 -17.05 -1.19
N ASP A 194 5.34 -15.84 -1.72
CA ASP A 194 5.77 -15.59 -3.09
C ASP A 194 7.28 -15.70 -3.21
#